data_1f1d76b9d38553f0724dad56bddd8a27
#
_entry.id   1f1d76b9d38553f0724dad56bddd8a27
#
_cell.length_a   1.000
_cell.length_b   1.000
_cell.length_c   1.000
_cell.angle_alpha   90.00
_cell.angle_beta   90.00
_cell.angle_gamma   90.00
#
_symmetry.space_group_name_H-M   'P 1'
#
loop_
_entity.id
_entity.type
_entity.pdbx_description
1 polymer ?
#
loop_
_entity_poly.entity_id
_entity_poly.type
_entity_poly.pdbx_seq_one_letter_code
_entity_poly.pdbx_strand_id
1 'polypeptide(L)'
;MTIVISLILIFIGNSLPLNGILMGVTLPFVSFIIGKRRSLFFIFLAWLLYSLQTDKYSYNFLILVLFSAVNFFLFHYVEYNRKSILYLVPLDVAFYMLVVFKSIINNEIDIVYLVVNIVSFFIFNYFYSSRKNKRKVDEA
;
A
#
# COMPACT_ATOMS: atom_id res chain seq x y z
N MET A 1 -8.08 -13.34 -8.37
CA MET A 1 -7.50 -12.56 -9.48
C MET A 1 -6.87 -11.24 -9.02
N THR A 2 -7.56 -10.32 -8.33
CA THR A 2 -7.01 -9.01 -7.90
C THR A 2 -5.76 -9.13 -7.01
N ILE A 3 -5.77 -10.05 -6.04
CA ILE A 3 -4.64 -10.26 -5.12
C ILE A 3 -3.40 -10.69 -5.89
N VAL A 4 -3.54 -11.65 -6.82
CA VAL A 4 -2.43 -12.13 -7.64
C VAL A 4 -1.86 -11.03 -8.52
N ILE A 5 -2.72 -10.24 -9.18
CA ILE A 5 -2.28 -9.10 -10.00
C ILE A 5 -1.53 -8.07 -9.14
N SER A 6 -2.03 -7.76 -7.94
CA SER A 6 -1.36 -6.82 -7.04
C SER A 6 0.01 -7.32 -6.59
N LEU A 7 0.14 -8.61 -6.27
CA LEU A 7 1.43 -9.22 -5.90
C LEU A 7 2.42 -9.22 -7.08
N ILE A 8 1.93 -9.49 -8.30
CA ILE A 8 2.75 -9.39 -9.51
C ILE A 8 3.22 -7.96 -9.74
N LEU A 9 2.34 -6.97 -9.57
CA LEU A 9 2.71 -5.56 -9.69
C LEU A 9 3.75 -5.15 -8.65
N ILE A 10 3.59 -5.60 -7.39
CA ILE A 10 4.58 -5.38 -6.33
C ILE A 10 5.91 -6.02 -6.71
N PHE A 11 5.91 -7.22 -7.25
CA PHE A 11 7.13 -7.90 -7.70
C PHE A 11 7.80 -7.20 -8.88
N ILE A 12 7.05 -6.86 -9.93
CA ILE A 12 7.58 -6.18 -11.13
C ILE A 12 8.15 -4.82 -10.76
N GLY A 13 7.41 -4.05 -9.98
CA GLY A 13 7.87 -2.76 -9.57
C GLY A 13 9.17 -2.84 -8.74
N ASN A 14 9.37 -3.90 -7.90
CA ASN A 14 10.63 -4.15 -7.20
C ASN A 14 11.79 -4.45 -8.14
N SER A 15 11.52 -4.99 -9.31
CA SER A 15 12.54 -5.33 -10.31
C SER A 15 13.03 -4.10 -11.10
N LEU A 16 12.32 -2.98 -11.00
CA LEU A 16 12.72 -1.75 -11.66
C LEU A 16 13.64 -0.93 -10.74
N PRO A 17 14.74 -0.33 -11.26
CA PRO A 17 15.67 0.46 -10.46
C PRO A 17 15.08 1.77 -9.92
N LEU A 18 13.79 1.96 -10.07
CA LEU A 18 13.04 3.14 -9.66
C LEU A 18 12.58 2.98 -8.20
N ASN A 19 13.52 3.14 -7.28
CA ASN A 19 13.28 3.05 -5.84
C ASN A 19 12.07 3.88 -5.40
N GLY A 20 11.04 3.23 -4.88
CA GLY A 20 9.89 3.89 -4.27
C GLY A 20 8.58 3.86 -5.04
N ILE A 21 8.52 3.57 -6.35
CA ILE A 21 7.24 3.45 -7.09
C ILE A 21 6.35 2.33 -6.55
N LEU A 22 6.95 1.39 -5.88
CA LEU A 22 6.27 0.23 -5.30
C LEU A 22 5.44 0.49 -4.09
N MET A 23 5.77 1.50 -3.32
CA MET A 23 4.94 1.89 -2.18
C MET A 23 3.57 2.35 -2.65
N GLY A 24 3.48 2.92 -3.85
CA GLY A 24 2.23 3.29 -4.50
C GLY A 24 1.22 2.14 -4.64
N VAL A 25 1.70 0.91 -4.75
CA VAL A 25 0.87 -0.30 -4.82
C VAL A 25 0.81 -1.01 -3.47
N THR A 26 1.93 -1.10 -2.76
CA THR A 26 2.07 -1.92 -1.55
C THR A 26 1.20 -1.41 -0.41
N LEU A 27 1.24 -0.11 -0.10
CA LEU A 27 0.46 0.45 1.00
C LEU A 27 -1.06 0.33 0.78
N PRO A 28 -1.62 0.75 -0.37
CA PRO A 28 -3.04 0.53 -0.65
C PRO A 28 -3.45 -0.94 -0.65
N PHE A 29 -2.56 -1.84 -1.08
CA PHE A 29 -2.82 -3.28 -1.04
C PHE A 29 -2.94 -3.81 0.38
N VAL A 30 -2.05 -3.41 1.30
CA VAL A 30 -2.12 -3.79 2.72
C VAL A 30 -3.41 -3.28 3.35
N SER A 31 -3.79 -2.02 3.12
CA SER A 31 -5.05 -1.45 3.59
C SER A 31 -6.27 -2.22 3.06
N PHE A 32 -6.25 -2.60 1.79
CA PHE A 32 -7.29 -3.42 1.17
C PHE A 32 -7.41 -4.80 1.82
N ILE A 33 -6.29 -5.48 2.09
CA ILE A 33 -6.28 -6.80 2.72
C ILE A 33 -6.84 -6.73 4.14
N ILE A 34 -6.41 -5.76 4.94
CA ILE A 34 -6.88 -5.58 6.32
C ILE A 34 -8.37 -5.21 6.32
N GLY A 35 -8.77 -4.24 5.51
CA GLY A 35 -10.16 -3.77 5.42
C GLY A 35 -11.16 -4.83 4.96
N LYS A 36 -10.69 -5.88 4.28
CA LYS A 36 -11.50 -7.05 3.88
C LYS A 36 -11.34 -8.27 4.79
N ARG A 37 -10.62 -8.15 5.89
CA ARG A 37 -10.35 -9.25 6.83
C ARG A 37 -9.76 -10.49 6.14
N ARG A 38 -8.82 -10.26 5.22
CA ARG A 38 -8.09 -11.32 4.52
C ARG A 38 -6.95 -11.86 5.40
N SER A 39 -6.38 -12.98 4.98
CA SER A 39 -5.28 -13.63 5.68
C SER A 39 -4.05 -12.72 5.80
N LEU A 40 -3.43 -12.68 6.97
CA LEU A 40 -2.14 -12.00 7.23
C LEU A 40 -1.02 -12.51 6.32
N PHE A 41 -1.17 -13.73 5.79
CA PHE A 41 -0.22 -14.31 4.85
C PHE A 41 0.05 -13.39 3.64
N PHE A 42 -0.97 -12.76 3.07
CA PHE A 42 -0.79 -11.87 1.93
C PHE A 42 -0.08 -10.57 2.29
N ILE A 43 -0.23 -10.11 3.53
CA ILE A 43 0.51 -8.93 4.04
C ILE A 43 1.98 -9.30 4.19
N PHE A 44 2.26 -10.46 4.79
CA PHE A 44 3.62 -10.99 4.93
C PHE A 44 4.29 -11.18 3.56
N LEU A 45 3.56 -11.73 2.58
CA LEU A 45 4.06 -11.92 1.24
C LEU A 45 4.36 -10.58 0.54
N ALA A 46 3.50 -9.57 0.69
CA ALA A 46 3.74 -8.24 0.17
C ALA A 46 4.99 -7.60 0.80
N TRP A 47 5.16 -7.73 2.12
CA TRP A 47 6.38 -7.29 2.80
C TRP A 47 7.61 -8.03 2.31
N LEU A 48 7.56 -9.35 2.17
CA LEU A 48 8.67 -10.15 1.68
C LEU A 48 9.10 -9.69 0.29
N LEU A 49 8.14 -9.55 -0.64
CA LEU A 49 8.41 -9.09 -1.99
C LEU A 49 9.01 -7.68 -2.02
N TYR A 50 8.52 -6.79 -1.15
CA TYR A 50 9.06 -5.44 -1.03
C TYR A 50 10.49 -5.44 -0.44
N SER A 51 10.77 -6.30 0.53
CA SER A 51 12.06 -6.34 1.21
C SER A 51 13.16 -7.06 0.44
N LEU A 52 12.81 -7.93 -0.52
CA LEU A 52 13.78 -8.73 -1.29
C LEU A 52 14.81 -7.88 -2.06
N GLN A 53 14.51 -6.62 -2.32
CA GLN A 53 15.39 -5.74 -3.10
C GLN A 53 15.93 -4.55 -2.30
N THR A 54 15.56 -4.46 -1.04
CA THR A 54 16.06 -3.43 -0.14
C THR A 54 16.91 -4.09 0.94
N ASP A 55 18.13 -3.65 1.15
CA ASP A 55 19.01 -4.16 2.22
C ASP A 55 18.51 -3.79 3.63
N LYS A 56 17.28 -3.28 3.76
CA LYS A 56 16.72 -2.74 5.00
C LYS A 56 15.52 -3.59 5.49
N TYR A 57 15.65 -4.90 5.54
CA TYR A 57 14.57 -5.81 5.93
C TYR A 57 13.92 -5.46 7.27
N SER A 58 14.70 -5.25 8.31
CA SER A 58 14.19 -4.96 9.65
C SER A 58 13.43 -3.65 9.72
N TYR A 59 13.92 -2.61 9.07
CA TYR A 59 13.27 -1.31 9.03
C TYR A 59 11.94 -1.34 8.27
N ASN A 60 11.93 -1.95 7.10
CA ASN A 60 10.73 -2.10 6.29
C ASN A 60 9.68 -2.96 6.99
N PHE A 61 10.12 -4.02 7.69
CA PHE A 61 9.23 -4.85 8.50
C PHE A 61 8.56 -4.04 9.62
N LEU A 62 9.34 -3.26 10.36
CA LEU A 62 8.81 -2.43 11.45
C LEU A 62 7.78 -1.42 10.93
N ILE A 63 8.08 -0.72 9.83
CA ILE A 63 7.15 0.24 9.23
C ILE A 63 5.88 -0.46 8.76
N LEU A 64 5.99 -1.62 8.12
CA LEU A 64 4.82 -2.33 7.62
C LEU A 64 3.95 -2.89 8.77
N VAL A 65 4.57 -3.34 9.87
CA VAL A 65 3.83 -3.75 11.08
C VAL A 65 3.09 -2.56 11.68
N LEU A 66 3.75 -1.41 11.84
CA LEU A 66 3.11 -0.19 12.33
C LEU A 66 1.97 0.26 11.42
N PHE A 67 2.19 0.27 10.11
CA PHE A 67 1.16 0.60 9.12
C PHE A 67 -0.03 -0.35 9.21
N SER A 68 0.23 -1.65 9.35
CA SER A 68 -0.81 -2.67 9.49
C SER A 68 -1.61 -2.49 10.79
N ALA A 69 -0.94 -2.17 11.90
CA ALA A 69 -1.60 -1.90 13.17
C ALA A 69 -2.50 -0.66 13.09
N VAL A 70 -2.01 0.43 12.50
CA VAL A 70 -2.81 1.65 12.31
C VAL A 70 -4.03 1.39 11.41
N ASN A 71 -3.86 0.65 10.32
CA ASN A 71 -4.98 0.26 9.44
C ASN A 71 -5.98 -0.64 10.18
N PHE A 72 -5.52 -1.57 11.01
CA PHE A 72 -6.39 -2.43 11.81
C PHE A 72 -7.24 -1.60 12.76
N PHE A 73 -6.64 -0.64 13.47
CA PHE A 73 -7.36 0.32 14.31
C PHE A 73 -8.35 1.16 13.51
N LEU A 74 -7.92 1.73 12.39
CA LEU A 74 -8.79 2.53 11.53
C LEU A 74 -10.03 1.75 11.10
N PHE A 75 -9.86 0.51 10.63
CA PHE A 75 -10.98 -0.31 10.15
C PHE A 75 -11.78 -0.99 11.27
N HIS A 76 -11.39 -0.83 12.51
CA HIS A 76 -12.27 -1.14 13.64
C HIS A 76 -13.42 -0.14 13.75
N TYR A 77 -13.16 1.14 13.45
CA TYR A 77 -14.14 2.23 13.56
C TYR A 77 -14.75 2.65 12.22
N VAL A 78 -14.04 2.48 11.14
CA VAL A 78 -14.44 2.95 9.80
C VAL A 78 -14.58 1.78 8.85
N GLU A 79 -15.72 1.71 8.13
CA GLU A 79 -15.89 0.71 7.08
C GLU A 79 -14.98 0.99 5.89
N TYR A 80 -14.38 -0.07 5.33
CA TYR A 80 -13.62 0.01 4.09
C TYR A 80 -14.55 0.23 2.90
N ASN A 81 -14.71 1.48 2.48
CA ASN A 81 -15.54 1.91 1.36
C ASN A 81 -14.89 3.07 0.58
N ARG A 82 -15.59 3.64 -0.41
CA ARG A 82 -15.06 4.79 -1.16
C ARG A 82 -14.77 6.03 -0.30
N LYS A 83 -15.52 6.25 0.78
CA LYS A 83 -15.30 7.39 1.68
C LYS A 83 -14.02 7.23 2.49
N SER A 84 -13.58 5.98 2.72
CA SER A 84 -12.33 5.73 3.44
C SER A 84 -11.07 6.20 2.68
N ILE A 85 -11.15 6.47 1.38
CA ILE A 85 -10.05 7.01 0.58
C ILE A 85 -9.52 8.33 1.19
N LEU A 86 -10.42 9.16 1.73
CA LEU A 86 -10.04 10.42 2.37
C LEU A 86 -9.11 10.24 3.59
N TYR A 87 -9.17 9.09 4.25
CA TYR A 87 -8.30 8.76 5.39
C TYR A 87 -7.09 7.92 4.94
N LEU A 88 -7.29 7.04 3.97
CA LEU A 88 -6.25 6.12 3.52
C LEU A 88 -5.13 6.84 2.76
N VAL A 89 -5.47 7.78 1.88
CA VAL A 89 -4.44 8.47 1.10
C VAL A 89 -3.50 9.30 1.99
N PRO A 90 -3.96 10.13 2.94
CA PRO A 90 -3.07 10.81 3.88
C PRO A 90 -2.23 9.84 4.71
N LEU A 91 -2.81 8.69 5.12
CA LEU A 91 -2.10 7.65 5.85
C LEU A 91 -0.99 7.02 5.01
N ASP A 92 -1.29 6.65 3.76
CA ASP A 92 -0.32 6.11 2.81
C ASP A 92 0.82 7.11 2.58
N VAL A 93 0.50 8.40 2.39
CA VAL A 93 1.51 9.47 2.21
C VAL A 93 2.39 9.60 3.46
N ALA A 94 1.81 9.60 4.66
CA ALA A 94 2.58 9.72 5.90
C ALA A 94 3.57 8.56 6.07
N PHE A 95 3.14 7.32 5.86
CA PHE A 95 4.02 6.16 5.94
C PHE A 95 5.03 6.10 4.80
N TYR A 96 4.66 6.51 3.60
CA TYR A 96 5.59 6.66 2.48
C TYR A 96 6.71 7.64 2.82
N MET A 97 6.37 8.80 3.37
CA MET A 97 7.36 9.79 3.79
C MET A 97 8.31 9.24 4.86
N LEU A 98 7.83 8.42 5.80
CA LEU A 98 8.70 7.75 6.78
C LEU A 98 9.71 6.82 6.11
N VAL A 99 9.28 6.07 5.08
CA VAL A 99 10.17 5.16 4.36
C VAL A 99 11.23 5.89 3.57
N VAL A 100 10.86 6.95 2.86
CA VAL A 100 11.75 7.66 1.94
C VAL A 100 12.49 8.84 2.59
N PHE A 101 12.21 9.14 3.86
CA PHE A 101 12.73 10.31 4.57
C PHE A 101 14.25 10.43 4.45
N LYS A 102 14.99 9.33 4.70
CA LYS A 102 16.44 9.31 4.61
C LYS A 102 16.93 9.56 3.17
N SER A 103 16.24 9.00 2.19
CA SER A 103 16.60 9.16 0.78
C SER A 103 16.27 10.55 0.24
N ILE A 104 15.25 11.22 0.82
CA ILE A 104 14.96 12.63 0.52
C ILE A 104 16.09 13.53 1.03
N ILE A 105 16.53 13.33 2.27
CA ILE A 105 17.63 14.13 2.87
C ILE A 105 18.92 13.96 2.06
N ASN A 106 19.18 12.77 1.55
CA ASN A 106 20.36 12.47 0.76
C ASN A 106 20.24 12.90 -0.72
N ASN A 107 19.13 13.53 -1.12
CA ASN A 107 18.82 13.86 -2.53
C ASN A 107 18.89 12.65 -3.49
N GLU A 108 18.57 11.46 -3.00
CA GLU A 108 18.57 10.22 -3.79
C GLU A 108 17.27 10.00 -4.56
N ILE A 109 16.20 10.75 -4.24
CA ILE A 109 14.86 10.59 -4.83
C ILE A 109 14.46 11.84 -5.59
N ASP A 110 14.09 11.66 -6.84
CA ASP A 110 13.54 12.72 -7.67
C ASP A 110 12.08 13.04 -7.25
N ILE A 111 11.72 14.32 -7.29
CA ILE A 111 10.36 14.82 -7.00
C ILE A 111 9.32 14.12 -7.88
N VAL A 112 9.67 13.76 -9.10
CA VAL A 112 8.77 13.04 -10.03
C VAL A 112 8.29 11.73 -9.40
N TYR A 113 9.15 10.97 -8.73
CA TYR A 113 8.75 9.71 -8.07
C TYR A 113 7.84 9.93 -6.87
N LEU A 114 8.02 11.01 -6.13
CA LEU A 114 7.10 11.38 -5.04
C LEU A 114 5.70 11.64 -5.58
N VAL A 115 5.60 12.43 -6.65
CA VAL A 115 4.31 12.74 -7.29
C VAL A 115 3.65 11.49 -7.84
N VAL A 116 4.40 10.63 -8.54
CA VAL A 116 3.88 9.37 -9.10
C VAL A 116 3.33 8.46 -8.01
N ASN A 117 4.00 8.34 -6.86
CA ASN A 117 3.52 7.53 -5.74
C ASN A 117 2.23 8.11 -5.12
N ILE A 118 2.16 9.42 -4.92
CA ILE A 118 0.94 10.07 -4.39
C ILE A 118 -0.25 9.84 -5.33
N VAL A 119 -0.06 10.00 -6.64
CA VAL A 119 -1.09 9.70 -7.64
C VAL A 119 -1.48 8.22 -7.60
N SER A 120 -0.50 7.32 -7.46
CA SER A 120 -0.74 5.88 -7.37
C SER A 120 -1.56 5.52 -6.13
N PHE A 121 -1.37 6.19 -4.98
CA PHE A 121 -2.19 5.97 -3.78
C PHE A 121 -3.67 6.26 -4.06
N PHE A 122 -3.99 7.34 -4.76
CA PHE A 122 -5.37 7.65 -5.16
C PHE A 122 -5.93 6.57 -6.10
N ILE A 123 -5.19 6.21 -7.15
CA ILE A 123 -5.63 5.26 -8.17
C ILE A 123 -5.89 3.88 -7.55
N PHE A 124 -4.95 3.35 -6.78
CA PHE A 124 -5.07 2.01 -6.21
C PHE A 124 -6.11 1.94 -5.08
N ASN A 125 -6.19 2.94 -4.20
CA ASN A 125 -7.25 2.99 -3.19
C ASN A 125 -8.63 3.07 -3.83
N TYR A 126 -8.80 3.87 -4.89
CA TYR A 126 -10.04 3.94 -5.65
C TYR A 126 -10.39 2.61 -6.32
N PHE A 127 -9.42 1.98 -6.97
CA PHE A 127 -9.59 0.69 -7.63
C PHE A 127 -10.01 -0.42 -6.65
N TYR A 128 -9.36 -0.52 -5.50
CA TYR A 128 -9.68 -1.52 -4.49
C TYR A 128 -11.04 -1.26 -3.82
N SER A 129 -11.38 -0.01 -3.54
CA SER A 129 -12.64 0.35 -2.89
C SER A 129 -13.85 0.19 -3.81
N SER A 130 -13.70 0.44 -5.12
CA SER A 130 -14.80 0.39 -6.10
C SER A 130 -15.35 -1.02 -6.33
N ARG A 131 -14.59 -2.07 -6.07
CA ARG A 131 -15.02 -3.46 -6.28
C ARG A 131 -16.06 -3.97 -5.27
N LYS A 132 -16.37 -3.24 -4.20
CA LYS A 132 -17.38 -3.67 -3.22
C LYS A 132 -18.81 -3.46 -3.72
N ASN A 133 -19.04 -2.49 -4.61
CA ASN A 133 -20.39 -2.13 -5.04
C ASN A 133 -21.02 -3.12 -6.05
N LYS A 134 -20.24 -3.83 -6.84
CA LYS A 134 -20.79 -4.77 -7.83
C LYS A 134 -21.41 -6.01 -7.21
N ARG A 135 -20.90 -6.51 -6.07
CA ARG A 135 -21.46 -7.72 -5.43
C ARG A 135 -22.76 -7.50 -4.68
N LYS A 136 -23.05 -6.29 -4.21
CA LYS A 136 -24.34 -6.00 -3.54
C LYS A 136 -25.50 -5.78 -4.52
N VAL A 137 -25.22 -5.52 -5.79
CA VAL A 137 -26.25 -5.35 -6.83
C VAL A 137 -26.67 -6.69 -7.42
N ASP A 138 -25.77 -7.69 -7.43
CA ASP A 138 -26.06 -9.02 -7.96
C ASP A 138 -26.78 -9.95 -6.92
N GLU A 139 -26.86 -9.52 -5.64
CA GLU A 139 -27.55 -10.24 -4.56
C GLU A 139 -28.88 -9.57 -4.14
N ALA A 140 -29.28 -8.50 -4.78
CA ALA A 140 -30.57 -7.80 -4.59
C ALA A 140 -31.48 -8.03 -5.77
#